data_ed6bbf2fc72d89ab65812049bb94eca3
#
_entry.id   ed6bbf2fc72d89ab65812049bb94eca3
#
_cell.length_a   1.000
_cell.length_b   1.000
_cell.length_c   1.000
_cell.angle_alpha   90.00
_cell.angle_beta   90.00
_cell.angle_gamma   90.00
#
_symmetry.space_group_name_H-M   'P 1'
#
loop_
_entity.id
_entity.type
_entity.pdbx_description
1 polymer ?
#
loop_
_entity_poly.entity_id
_entity_poly.type
_entity_poly.pdbx_seq_one_letter_code
_entity_poly.pdbx_strand_id
1 'polypeptide(L)'
;MRKKIIIIMTAIVLFGGFIAGYRNINQKYPARKVETAEKGESLEFLDGVKISANGVKWLSTEEQAAIYENSGIDTSKVNYNTKIIEVSVCLKNTTEEEKEVPITYLSLETTGVGTAISRELLMGNSEHYSSMVEKL
;
A
#
# COMPACT_ATOMS: atom_id res chain seq x y z
N MET A 1 -53.52 17.66 -13.61
CA MET A 1 -52.51 18.52 -12.98
C MET A 1 -52.03 18.02 -11.61
N ARG A 2 -52.91 17.67 -10.66
CA ARG A 2 -52.50 17.23 -9.29
C ARG A 2 -51.53 16.05 -9.26
N LYS A 3 -51.70 15.01 -10.06
CA LYS A 3 -50.79 13.85 -10.10
C LYS A 3 -49.36 14.20 -10.53
N LYS A 4 -49.21 15.12 -11.49
CA LYS A 4 -47.86 15.57 -11.94
C LYS A 4 -47.15 16.38 -10.84
N ILE A 5 -47.87 17.19 -10.09
CA ILE A 5 -47.32 17.97 -8.97
C ILE A 5 -46.83 17.03 -7.85
N ILE A 6 -47.61 15.99 -7.52
CA ILE A 6 -47.26 15.01 -6.49
C ILE A 6 -45.95 14.27 -6.90
N ILE A 7 -45.85 13.86 -8.15
CA ILE A 7 -44.63 13.17 -8.66
C ILE A 7 -43.41 14.09 -8.54
N ILE A 8 -43.53 15.35 -8.94
CA ILE A 8 -42.42 16.31 -8.86
C ILE A 8 -42.02 16.57 -7.40
N MET A 9 -42.97 16.75 -6.50
CA MET A 9 -42.68 16.94 -5.09
C MET A 9 -41.99 15.71 -4.47
N THR A 10 -42.46 14.52 -4.80
CA THR A 10 -41.84 13.29 -4.32
C THR A 10 -40.39 13.17 -4.83
N ALA A 11 -40.14 13.48 -6.10
CA ALA A 11 -38.81 13.47 -6.67
C ALA A 11 -37.86 14.46 -5.96
N ILE A 12 -38.34 15.68 -5.67
CA ILE A 12 -37.56 16.70 -4.97
C ILE A 12 -37.20 16.23 -3.55
N VAL A 13 -38.13 15.63 -2.82
CA VAL A 13 -37.90 15.13 -1.46
C VAL A 13 -36.89 13.98 -1.48
N LEU A 14 -37.02 13.03 -2.42
CA LEU A 14 -36.06 11.93 -2.56
C LEU A 14 -34.67 12.43 -2.93
N PHE A 15 -34.58 13.38 -3.87
CA PHE A 15 -33.29 13.92 -4.29
C PHE A 15 -32.61 14.73 -3.18
N GLY A 16 -33.38 15.54 -2.46
CA GLY A 16 -32.91 16.29 -1.30
C GLY A 16 -32.43 15.37 -0.17
N GLY A 17 -33.17 14.31 0.12
CA GLY A 17 -32.80 13.30 1.09
C GLY A 17 -31.52 12.57 0.70
N PHE A 18 -31.35 12.22 -0.59
CA PHE A 18 -30.13 11.59 -1.10
C PHE A 18 -28.91 12.51 -0.97
N ILE A 19 -29.04 13.78 -1.36
CA ILE A 19 -27.94 14.76 -1.24
C ILE A 19 -27.56 14.96 0.23
N ALA A 20 -28.55 15.12 1.11
CA ALA A 20 -28.30 15.30 2.53
C ALA A 20 -27.60 14.06 3.15
N GLY A 21 -28.08 12.86 2.80
CA GLY A 21 -27.46 11.59 3.22
C GLY A 21 -26.04 11.45 2.73
N TYR A 22 -25.79 11.74 1.46
CA TYR A 22 -24.46 11.68 0.86
C TYR A 22 -23.47 12.64 1.54
N ARG A 23 -23.91 13.91 1.79
CA ARG A 23 -23.07 14.87 2.49
C ARG A 23 -22.76 14.45 3.92
N ASN A 24 -23.76 13.93 4.63
CA ASN A 24 -23.57 13.44 6.00
C ASN A 24 -22.59 12.27 6.07
N ILE A 25 -22.70 11.31 5.14
CA ILE A 25 -21.77 10.18 5.06
C ILE A 25 -20.35 10.67 4.75
N ASN A 26 -20.17 11.54 3.76
CA ASN A 26 -18.85 12.06 3.41
C ASN A 26 -18.23 12.95 4.50
N GLN A 27 -19.03 13.65 5.29
CA GLN A 27 -18.52 14.41 6.44
C GLN A 27 -18.09 13.47 7.58
N LYS A 28 -18.87 12.41 7.82
CA LYS A 28 -18.57 11.43 8.88
C LYS A 28 -17.43 10.49 8.50
N TYR A 29 -17.31 10.17 7.22
CA TYR A 29 -16.31 9.28 6.66
C TYR A 29 -15.63 9.96 5.48
N PRO A 30 -14.79 10.98 5.72
CA PRO A 30 -14.08 11.65 4.64
C PRO A 30 -13.20 10.64 3.89
N ALA A 31 -13.08 10.83 2.59
CA ALA A 31 -12.14 10.04 1.80
C ALA A 31 -10.74 10.15 2.42
N ARG A 32 -10.06 9.02 2.52
CA ARG A 32 -8.69 8.99 3.04
C ARG A 32 -7.83 9.92 2.18
N LYS A 33 -7.16 10.85 2.84
CA LYS A 33 -6.17 11.71 2.17
C LYS A 33 -5.01 10.82 1.72
N VAL A 34 -4.79 10.78 0.42
CA VAL A 34 -3.62 10.12 -0.16
C VAL A 34 -2.52 11.17 -0.24
N GLU A 35 -1.43 10.93 0.42
CA GLU A 35 -0.21 11.72 0.29
C GLU A 35 0.70 11.04 -0.72
N THR A 36 1.30 11.81 -1.60
CA THR A 36 2.21 11.32 -2.63
C THR A 36 3.54 12.04 -2.49
N ALA A 37 4.61 11.31 -2.74
CA ALA A 37 5.96 11.87 -2.78
C ALA A 37 6.67 11.42 -4.04
N GLU A 38 7.60 12.22 -4.51
CA GLU A 38 8.51 11.85 -5.56
C GLU A 38 9.63 10.93 -5.02
N LYS A 39 10.39 10.33 -5.93
CA LYS A 39 11.51 9.46 -5.55
C LYS A 39 12.50 10.21 -4.65
N GLY A 40 12.78 9.65 -3.48
CA GLY A 40 13.69 10.22 -2.49
C GLY A 40 13.05 11.22 -1.53
N GLU A 41 11.83 11.67 -1.79
CA GLU A 41 11.08 12.45 -0.82
C GLU A 41 10.55 11.56 0.31
N SER A 42 10.46 12.11 1.51
CA SER A 42 9.97 11.39 2.67
C SER A 42 8.54 11.79 3.01
N LEU A 43 7.72 10.79 3.28
CA LEU A 43 6.37 10.96 3.84
C LEU A 43 6.33 10.45 5.28
N GLU A 44 5.40 10.95 6.06
CA GLU A 44 5.07 10.35 7.35
C GLU A 44 4.32 9.04 7.13
N PHE A 45 4.89 7.94 7.63
CA PHE A 45 4.35 6.60 7.47
C PHE A 45 3.56 6.15 8.70
N LEU A 46 4.17 6.36 9.87
CA LEU A 46 3.58 6.19 11.20
C LEU A 46 3.99 7.39 12.05
N ASP A 47 3.33 7.59 13.18
CA ASP A 47 3.66 8.67 14.11
C ASP A 47 5.15 8.62 14.49
N GLY A 48 5.87 9.63 14.07
CA GLY A 48 7.31 9.76 14.27
C GLY A 48 8.20 8.90 13.38
N VAL A 49 7.65 8.19 12.38
CA VAL A 49 8.42 7.41 11.42
C VAL A 49 8.17 7.92 10.01
N LYS A 50 9.25 8.29 9.33
CA LYS A 50 9.22 8.69 7.92
C LYS A 50 9.64 7.53 7.02
N ILE A 51 9.04 7.47 5.83
CA ILE A 51 9.40 6.53 4.77
C ILE A 51 9.78 7.29 3.51
N SER A 52 10.78 6.79 2.81
CA SER A 52 11.10 7.24 1.45
C SER A 52 11.44 6.05 0.55
N ALA A 53 11.05 6.11 -0.71
CA ALA A 53 11.42 5.12 -1.72
C ALA A 53 12.63 5.62 -2.51
N ASN A 54 13.74 4.87 -2.44
CA ASN A 54 15.01 5.28 -3.02
C ASN A 54 15.28 4.64 -4.38
N GLY A 55 14.73 3.47 -4.64
CA GLY A 55 14.96 2.76 -5.89
C GLY A 55 13.92 1.68 -6.16
N VAL A 56 13.79 1.36 -7.43
CA VAL A 56 12.99 0.24 -7.93
C VAL A 56 13.85 -0.50 -8.95
N LYS A 57 13.95 -1.82 -8.80
CA LYS A 57 14.75 -2.68 -9.65
C LYS A 57 13.95 -3.91 -10.06
N TRP A 58 14.02 -4.27 -11.32
CA TRP A 58 13.59 -5.58 -11.79
C TRP A 58 14.74 -6.57 -11.55
N LEU A 59 14.47 -7.66 -10.85
CA LEU A 59 15.47 -8.67 -10.62
C LEU A 59 15.75 -9.48 -11.88
N SER A 60 17.03 -9.76 -12.15
CA SER A 60 17.43 -10.71 -13.18
C SER A 60 17.02 -12.14 -12.80
N THR A 61 17.07 -13.07 -13.75
CA THR A 61 16.76 -14.48 -13.49
C THR A 61 17.68 -15.08 -12.45
N GLU A 62 18.95 -14.71 -12.48
CA GLU A 62 20.00 -15.18 -11.56
C GLU A 62 19.74 -14.65 -10.14
N GLU A 63 19.41 -13.38 -10.01
CA GLU A 63 19.07 -12.77 -8.71
C GLU A 63 17.79 -13.38 -8.13
N GLN A 64 16.78 -13.63 -8.96
CA GLN A 64 15.57 -14.32 -8.54
C GLN A 64 15.87 -15.74 -8.04
N ALA A 65 16.71 -16.49 -8.77
CA ALA A 65 17.10 -17.84 -8.38
C ALA A 65 17.81 -17.85 -7.04
N ALA A 66 18.73 -16.92 -6.79
CA ALA A 66 19.45 -16.80 -5.53
C ALA A 66 18.51 -16.52 -4.35
N ILE A 67 17.53 -15.60 -4.52
CA ILE A 67 16.56 -15.31 -3.49
C ILE A 67 15.67 -16.52 -3.19
N TYR A 68 15.20 -17.23 -4.22
CA TYR A 68 14.40 -18.43 -4.03
C TYR A 68 15.16 -19.52 -3.29
N GLU A 69 16.43 -19.75 -3.66
CA GLU A 69 17.30 -20.71 -3.00
C GLU A 69 17.50 -20.35 -1.51
N ASN A 70 17.81 -19.09 -1.21
CA ASN A 70 17.96 -18.61 0.15
C ASN A 70 16.65 -18.69 0.96
N SER A 71 15.52 -18.58 0.29
CA SER A 71 14.18 -18.72 0.90
C SER A 71 13.77 -20.19 1.13
N GLY A 72 14.59 -21.16 0.69
CA GLY A 72 14.26 -22.58 0.74
C GLY A 72 13.15 -23.00 -0.24
N ILE A 73 12.89 -22.19 -1.26
CA ILE A 73 11.91 -22.48 -2.30
C ILE A 73 12.57 -23.39 -3.35
N ASP A 74 11.89 -24.49 -3.69
CA ASP A 74 12.31 -25.39 -4.75
C ASP A 74 12.30 -24.68 -6.11
N THR A 75 13.49 -24.29 -6.56
CA THR A 75 13.67 -23.53 -7.80
C THR A 75 13.22 -24.28 -9.05
N SER A 76 13.12 -25.61 -8.99
CA SER A 76 12.60 -26.42 -10.11
C SER A 76 11.10 -26.18 -10.39
N LYS A 77 10.37 -25.66 -9.42
CA LYS A 77 8.94 -25.37 -9.50
C LYS A 77 8.63 -23.90 -9.75
N VAL A 78 9.64 -23.06 -9.80
CA VAL A 78 9.47 -21.62 -9.98
C VAL A 78 9.22 -21.30 -11.46
N ASN A 79 8.18 -20.48 -11.67
CA ASN A 79 7.91 -19.92 -13.00
C ASN A 79 8.67 -18.60 -13.18
N TYR A 80 9.84 -18.65 -13.80
CA TYR A 80 10.66 -17.48 -14.09
C TYR A 80 10.06 -16.50 -15.12
N ASN A 81 8.89 -16.79 -15.69
CA ASN A 81 8.13 -15.79 -16.45
C ASN A 81 7.51 -14.72 -15.55
N THR A 82 7.37 -15.01 -14.27
CA THR A 82 6.95 -14.02 -13.26
C THR A 82 8.12 -13.08 -12.97
N LYS A 83 7.86 -11.79 -13.04
CA LYS A 83 8.88 -10.77 -12.73
C LYS A 83 8.78 -10.37 -11.26
N ILE A 84 9.93 -10.31 -10.60
CA ILE A 84 10.05 -9.78 -9.23
C ILE A 84 10.58 -8.35 -9.30
N ILE A 85 9.93 -7.48 -8.55
CA ILE A 85 10.35 -6.09 -8.37
C ILE A 85 10.90 -5.96 -6.95
N GLU A 86 12.12 -5.48 -6.85
CA GLU A 86 12.70 -5.04 -5.58
C GLU A 86 12.50 -3.54 -5.45
N VAL A 87 11.97 -3.11 -4.30
CA VAL A 87 11.80 -1.70 -3.97
C VAL A 87 12.64 -1.39 -2.74
N SER A 88 13.61 -0.51 -2.90
CA SER A 88 14.43 -0.04 -1.79
C SER A 88 13.69 1.08 -1.05
N VAL A 89 13.37 0.85 0.20
CA VAL A 89 12.75 1.83 1.09
C VAL A 89 13.70 2.19 2.22
N CYS A 90 13.67 3.44 2.65
CA CYS A 90 14.35 3.89 3.85
C CYS A 90 13.29 4.29 4.87
N LEU A 91 13.37 3.71 6.06
CA LEU A 91 12.59 4.08 7.21
C LEU A 91 13.48 4.92 8.15
N LYS A 92 12.94 6.02 8.67
CA LYS A 92 13.65 6.90 9.58
C LYS A 92 12.78 7.22 10.77
N ASN A 93 13.20 6.79 11.96
CA ASN A 93 12.64 7.26 13.20
C ASN A 93 13.07 8.72 13.46
N THR A 94 12.11 9.58 13.71
CA THR A 94 12.33 11.00 14.00
C THR A 94 12.12 11.34 15.48
N THR A 95 11.91 10.32 16.30
CA THR A 95 11.74 10.46 17.76
C THR A 95 12.95 9.88 18.50
N GLU A 96 13.00 10.10 19.79
CA GLU A 96 14.03 9.51 20.67
C GLU A 96 13.63 8.13 21.21
N GLU A 97 12.38 7.72 20.98
CA GLU A 97 11.85 6.43 21.43
C GLU A 97 12.01 5.36 20.35
N GLU A 98 12.32 4.14 20.74
CA GLU A 98 12.33 2.98 19.83
C GLU A 98 10.94 2.79 19.23
N LYS A 99 10.87 2.61 17.91
CA LYS A 99 9.62 2.38 17.16
C LYS A 99 9.66 1.02 16.46
N GLU A 100 8.59 0.27 16.61
CA GLU A 100 8.38 -0.97 15.85
C GLU A 100 7.54 -0.68 14.60
N VAL A 101 8.09 -1.02 13.44
CA VAL A 101 7.45 -0.77 12.16
C VAL A 101 7.07 -2.10 11.48
N PRO A 102 5.77 -2.42 11.39
CA PRO A 102 5.33 -3.60 10.66
C PRO A 102 5.51 -3.40 9.15
N ILE A 103 6.48 -4.09 8.56
CA ILE A 103 6.77 -4.03 7.11
C ILE A 103 5.57 -4.51 6.29
N THR A 104 4.71 -5.35 6.86
CA THR A 104 3.48 -5.83 6.23
C THR A 104 2.48 -4.74 5.83
N TYR A 105 2.65 -3.51 6.33
CA TYR A 105 1.82 -2.38 5.93
C TYR A 105 2.22 -1.79 4.57
N LEU A 106 3.37 -2.20 4.05
CA LEU A 106 3.82 -1.79 2.73
C LEU A 106 3.14 -2.65 1.66
N SER A 107 2.70 -2.00 0.60
CA SER A 107 2.17 -2.67 -0.59
C SER A 107 2.65 -1.93 -1.84
N LEU A 108 2.75 -2.66 -2.94
CA LEU A 108 2.99 -2.08 -4.25
C LEU A 108 1.68 -2.06 -5.02
N GLU A 109 1.27 -0.88 -5.46
CA GLU A 109 0.07 -0.71 -6.25
C GLU A 109 0.40 -0.07 -7.61
N THR A 110 -0.26 -0.55 -8.65
CA THR A 110 -0.24 0.02 -9.99
C THR A 110 -1.68 0.15 -10.48
N THR A 111 -1.90 0.73 -11.64
CA THR A 111 -3.22 0.92 -12.21
C THR A 111 -3.94 -0.42 -12.36
N GLY A 112 -4.87 -0.70 -11.44
CA GLY A 112 -5.73 -1.89 -11.44
C GLY A 112 -5.13 -3.15 -10.82
N VAL A 113 -3.90 -3.11 -10.31
CA VAL A 113 -3.27 -4.27 -9.66
C VAL A 113 -2.50 -3.80 -8.42
N GLY A 114 -2.78 -4.44 -7.28
CA GLY A 114 -2.01 -4.27 -6.06
C GLY A 114 -1.42 -5.60 -5.61
N THR A 115 -0.25 -5.58 -5.01
CA THR A 115 0.39 -6.75 -4.41
C THR A 115 1.00 -6.39 -3.06
N ALA A 116 0.84 -7.29 -2.10
CA ALA A 116 1.55 -7.19 -0.84
C ALA A 116 3.01 -7.63 -1.01
N ILE A 117 3.83 -7.35 0.01
CA ILE A 117 5.18 -7.89 0.09
C ILE A 117 5.13 -9.41 0.17
N SER A 118 5.92 -10.10 -0.64
CA SER A 118 6.13 -11.53 -0.48
C SER A 118 7.01 -11.78 0.74
N ARG A 119 6.42 -12.38 1.77
CA ARG A 119 7.10 -12.72 3.01
C ARG A 119 8.27 -13.68 2.77
N GLU A 120 8.06 -14.69 1.94
CA GLU A 120 9.06 -15.70 1.61
C GLU A 120 10.28 -15.08 0.95
N LEU A 121 10.06 -14.18 -0.01
CA LEU A 121 11.14 -13.50 -0.73
C LEU A 121 11.85 -12.49 0.18
N LEU A 122 11.13 -11.80 1.05
CA LEU A 122 11.72 -10.88 2.00
C LEU A 122 12.66 -11.61 2.97
N MET A 123 12.23 -12.75 3.51
CA MET A 123 13.05 -13.57 4.42
C MET A 123 14.24 -14.22 3.71
N GLY A 124 14.11 -14.53 2.43
CA GLY A 124 15.22 -15.05 1.61
C GLY A 124 16.26 -14.00 1.24
N ASN A 125 15.92 -12.72 1.35
CA ASN A 125 16.85 -11.61 1.17
C ASN A 125 17.47 -11.20 2.51
N SER A 126 18.03 -12.17 3.23
CA SER A 126 18.47 -12.06 4.62
C SER A 126 19.64 -11.08 4.86
N GLU A 127 20.31 -10.61 3.81
CA GLU A 127 21.31 -9.53 3.93
C GLU A 127 20.68 -8.22 4.40
N HIS A 128 19.37 -8.06 4.20
CA HIS A 128 18.66 -6.82 4.48
C HIS A 128 17.62 -6.96 5.59
N TYR A 129 17.04 -8.16 5.80
CA TYR A 129 15.91 -8.32 6.72
C TYR A 129 16.01 -9.62 7.52
N SER A 130 15.95 -9.49 8.84
CA SER A 130 15.89 -10.62 9.77
C SER A 130 14.48 -10.86 10.34
N SER A 131 13.56 -9.91 10.17
CA SER A 131 12.21 -10.00 10.71
C SER A 131 11.19 -9.22 9.87
N MET A 132 9.89 -9.45 10.14
CA MET A 132 8.79 -8.68 9.52
C MET A 132 8.49 -7.38 10.28
N VAL A 133 9.22 -7.10 11.35
CA VAL A 133 9.11 -5.88 12.15
C VAL A 133 10.50 -5.27 12.23
N GLU A 134 10.64 -4.06 11.74
CA GLU A 134 11.87 -3.29 11.86
C GLU A 134 11.84 -2.49 13.15
N LYS A 135 12.94 -2.53 13.89
CA LYS A 135 13.15 -1.71 15.09
C LYS A 135 14.05 -0.53 14.75
N LEU A 136 13.54 0.66 14.93
CA LEU A 136 14.17 1.92 14.55
C LEU A 136 14.52 2.77 15.78
#